data_373785d3adea11b537ccbf999ca4c525
#
_entry.id   373785d3adea11b537ccbf999ca4c525
#
_cell.length_a   1.000
_cell.length_b   1.000
_cell.length_c   1.000
_cell.angle_alpha   90.00
_cell.angle_beta   90.00
_cell.angle_gamma   90.00
#
_symmetry.space_group_name_H-M   'P 1'
#
loop_
_entity.id
_entity.type
_entity.pdbx_description
1 polymer ?
#
loop_
_entity_poly.entity_id
_entity_poly.type
_entity_poly.pdbx_seq_one_letter_code
_entity_poly.pdbx_strand_id
1 'polypeptide(L)'
;EDVDKAAALFFQRLDKGDFDGIYKDASKKLMANKPQATVIESLRQLGAQGKTQGFDRISMTIQGEGKDRMLLPVYRVAFAQSTGDLTLTFQDESGEWKLFGFSFKPRS
;
A
#
# COMPACT_ATOMS: atom_id res chain seq x y z
N GLU A 1 -15.48 0.89 -4.21
CA GLU A 1 -14.81 1.86 -3.36
C GLU A 1 -13.55 2.42 -4.02
N ASP A 2 -13.29 3.69 -3.79
CA ASP A 2 -12.12 4.36 -4.35
C ASP A 2 -10.80 3.77 -3.80
N VAL A 3 -10.87 3.08 -2.67
CA VAL A 3 -9.68 2.47 -2.08
C VAL A 3 -9.09 1.39 -2.99
N ASP A 4 -9.95 0.67 -3.74
CA ASP A 4 -9.45 -0.34 -4.67
C ASP A 4 -8.72 0.29 -5.85
N LYS A 5 -9.12 1.49 -6.27
CA LYS A 5 -8.40 2.24 -7.30
C LYS A 5 -7.03 2.69 -6.80
N ALA A 6 -6.99 3.15 -5.55
CA ALA A 6 -5.72 3.56 -4.93
C ALA A 6 -4.78 2.37 -4.80
N ALA A 7 -5.31 1.20 -4.43
CA ALA A 7 -4.53 -0.03 -4.35
C ALA A 7 -4.01 -0.45 -5.73
N ALA A 8 -4.86 -0.38 -6.76
CA ALA A 8 -4.44 -0.74 -8.11
C ALA A 8 -3.29 0.14 -8.59
N LEU A 9 -3.35 1.43 -8.30
CA LEU A 9 -2.27 2.37 -8.65
C LEU A 9 -0.99 2.03 -7.88
N PHE A 10 -1.11 1.66 -6.61
CA PHE A 10 0.02 1.22 -5.81
C PHE A 10 0.71 0.02 -6.47
N PHE A 11 -0.06 -1.01 -6.86
CA PHE A 11 0.51 -2.19 -7.50
C PHE A 11 1.14 -1.86 -8.85
N GLN A 12 0.53 -0.97 -9.64
CA GLN A 12 1.12 -0.56 -10.92
C GLN A 12 2.48 0.09 -10.72
N ARG A 13 2.59 1.00 -9.75
CA ARG A 13 3.84 1.69 -9.48
C ARG A 13 4.89 0.74 -8.91
N LEU A 14 4.44 -0.18 -8.04
CA LEU A 14 5.33 -1.19 -7.47
C LEU A 14 5.94 -2.06 -8.57
N ASP A 15 5.10 -2.50 -9.52
CA ASP A 15 5.54 -3.36 -10.61
C ASP A 15 6.52 -2.66 -11.56
N LYS A 16 6.40 -1.34 -11.68
CA LYS A 16 7.30 -0.54 -12.51
C LYS A 16 8.57 -0.12 -11.78
N GLY A 17 8.67 -0.41 -10.47
CA GLY A 17 9.78 0.06 -9.67
C GLY A 17 9.72 1.54 -9.36
N ASP A 18 8.54 2.16 -9.51
CA ASP A 18 8.35 3.60 -9.27
C ASP A 18 8.10 3.87 -7.79
N PHE A 19 9.10 3.53 -6.97
CA PHE A 19 8.99 3.68 -5.52
C PHE A 19 8.94 5.15 -5.11
N ASP A 20 9.65 6.01 -5.81
CA ASP A 20 9.61 7.45 -5.56
C ASP A 20 8.22 8.01 -5.79
N GLY A 21 7.54 7.56 -6.84
CA GLY A 21 6.17 7.97 -7.12
C GLY A 21 5.20 7.55 -6.02
N ILE A 22 5.36 6.33 -5.50
CA ILE A 22 4.56 5.86 -4.38
C ILE A 22 4.78 6.77 -3.16
N TYR A 23 6.03 7.07 -2.84
CA TYR A 23 6.36 7.90 -1.68
C TYR A 23 5.83 9.33 -1.85
N LYS A 24 6.02 9.93 -3.03
CA LYS A 24 5.58 11.31 -3.28
C LYS A 24 4.06 11.47 -3.17
N ASP A 25 3.32 10.42 -3.51
CA ASP A 25 1.86 10.45 -3.47
C ASP A 25 1.31 9.90 -2.15
N ALA A 26 2.17 9.55 -1.21
CA ALA A 26 1.78 9.03 0.09
C ALA A 26 1.23 10.14 1.00
N SER A 27 0.70 9.73 2.15
CA SER A 27 0.16 10.69 3.11
C SER A 27 1.26 11.57 3.68
N LYS A 28 0.90 12.81 4.00
CA LYS A 28 1.85 13.71 4.66
C LYS A 28 2.30 13.19 6.01
N LYS A 29 1.43 12.44 6.69
CA LYS A 29 1.76 11.84 7.99
C LYS A 29 2.84 10.78 7.83
N LEU A 30 2.79 9.98 6.76
CA LEU A 30 3.85 9.00 6.49
C LEU A 30 5.18 9.70 6.25
N MET A 31 5.16 10.73 5.41
CA MET A 31 6.37 11.50 5.09
C MET A 31 6.98 12.14 6.35
N ALA A 32 6.12 12.59 7.29
CA ALA A 32 6.57 13.22 8.53
C ALA A 32 7.15 12.21 9.52
N ASN A 33 6.66 10.95 9.49
CA ASN A 33 7.02 9.95 10.49
C ASN A 33 8.17 9.05 10.09
N LYS A 34 8.43 8.90 8.79
CA LYS A 34 9.46 7.98 8.30
C LYS A 34 10.30 8.65 7.22
N PRO A 35 11.63 8.48 7.28
CA PRO A 35 12.50 8.99 6.22
C PRO A 35 12.19 8.32 4.89
N GLN A 36 12.36 9.05 3.81
CA GLN A 36 12.13 8.54 2.46
C GLN A 36 12.92 7.26 2.20
N ALA A 37 14.19 7.24 2.60
CA ALA A 37 15.05 6.07 2.37
C ALA A 37 14.49 4.80 3.02
N THR A 38 13.91 4.91 4.22
CA THR A 38 13.31 3.78 4.92
C THR A 38 12.11 3.24 4.15
N VAL A 39 11.24 4.13 3.69
CA VAL A 39 10.04 3.75 2.93
C VAL A 39 10.43 3.12 1.59
N ILE A 40 11.38 3.72 0.88
CA ILE A 40 11.86 3.21 -0.40
C ILE A 40 12.46 1.81 -0.24
N GLU A 41 13.24 1.58 0.81
CA GLU A 41 13.82 0.26 1.04
C GLU A 41 12.74 -0.79 1.32
N SER A 42 11.71 -0.44 2.10
CA SER A 42 10.59 -1.35 2.35
C SER A 42 9.83 -1.67 1.06
N LEU A 43 9.64 -0.67 0.20
CA LEU A 43 8.99 -0.87 -1.11
C LEU A 43 9.86 -1.75 -2.02
N ARG A 44 11.18 -1.56 -1.98
CA ARG A 44 12.10 -2.38 -2.76
C ARG A 44 12.02 -3.85 -2.34
N GLN A 45 11.95 -4.10 -1.04
CA GLN A 45 11.82 -5.47 -0.53
C GLN A 45 10.50 -6.10 -0.97
N LEU A 46 9.42 -5.34 -0.94
CA LEU A 46 8.13 -5.83 -1.44
C LEU A 46 8.19 -6.10 -2.94
N GLY A 47 8.77 -5.18 -3.70
CA GLY A 47 8.93 -5.33 -5.15
C GLY A 47 9.80 -6.50 -5.55
N ALA A 48 10.72 -6.92 -4.66
CA ALA A 48 11.59 -8.09 -4.92
C ALA A 48 10.81 -9.39 -4.96
N GLN A 49 9.55 -9.41 -4.50
CA GLN A 49 8.67 -10.58 -4.65
C GLN A 49 8.26 -10.82 -6.11
N GLY A 50 8.61 -9.91 -7.00
CA GLY A 50 8.30 -10.00 -8.41
C GLY A 50 7.03 -9.25 -8.77
N LYS A 51 6.66 -9.31 -10.04
CA LYS A 51 5.48 -8.57 -10.52
C LYS A 51 4.19 -9.14 -9.94
N THR A 52 3.23 -8.27 -9.73
CA THR A 52 1.90 -8.63 -9.27
C THR A 52 1.18 -9.41 -10.37
N GLN A 53 0.76 -10.64 -10.06
CA GLN A 53 0.03 -11.49 -10.99
C GLN A 53 -1.47 -11.42 -10.76
N GLY A 54 -1.88 -11.00 -9.57
CA GLY A 54 -3.28 -10.79 -9.24
C GLY A 54 -3.43 -10.40 -7.79
N PHE A 55 -4.54 -9.75 -7.47
CA PHE A 55 -4.86 -9.42 -6.09
C PHE A 55 -6.36 -9.35 -5.90
N ASP A 56 -6.83 -9.79 -4.72
CA ASP A 56 -8.23 -9.74 -4.31
C ASP A 56 -8.33 -9.20 -2.91
N ARG A 57 -9.26 -8.26 -2.70
CA ARG A 57 -9.50 -7.75 -1.36
C ARG A 57 -10.29 -8.79 -0.57
N ILE A 58 -9.73 -9.21 0.56
CA ILE A 58 -10.34 -10.23 1.41
C ILE A 58 -10.95 -9.65 2.68
N SER A 59 -10.56 -8.45 3.08
CA SER A 59 -11.19 -7.77 4.20
C SER A 59 -10.88 -6.28 4.15
N MET A 60 -11.59 -5.52 4.98
CA MET A 60 -11.30 -4.10 5.16
C MET A 60 -11.73 -3.69 6.56
N THR A 61 -10.87 -2.94 7.24
CA THR A 61 -11.15 -2.34 8.53
C THR A 61 -11.17 -0.83 8.38
N ILE A 62 -12.10 -0.18 9.06
CA ILE A 62 -12.19 1.28 9.09
C ILE A 62 -11.83 1.71 10.52
N GLN A 63 -10.88 2.65 10.63
CA GLN A 63 -10.45 3.20 11.92
C GLN A 63 -10.59 4.70 11.92
N GLY A 64 -10.97 5.26 13.08
CA GLY A 64 -11.05 6.70 13.25
C GLY A 64 -12.31 7.30 12.65
N GLU A 65 -12.42 8.61 12.79
CA GLU A 65 -13.58 9.39 12.34
C GLU A 65 -13.12 10.68 11.70
N GLY A 66 -13.93 11.22 10.79
CA GLY A 66 -13.68 12.50 10.16
C GLY A 66 -12.37 12.55 9.43
N LYS A 67 -11.55 13.52 9.76
CA LYS A 67 -10.25 13.74 9.09
C LYS A 67 -9.20 12.70 9.43
N ASP A 68 -9.41 11.96 10.53
CA ASP A 68 -8.46 10.94 10.96
C ASP A 68 -8.86 9.54 10.51
N ARG A 69 -9.88 9.45 9.65
CA ARG A 69 -10.35 8.16 9.17
C ARG A 69 -9.30 7.47 8.31
N MET A 70 -9.06 6.22 8.64
CA MET A 70 -8.17 5.36 7.87
C MET A 70 -8.91 4.13 7.40
N LEU A 71 -8.56 3.67 6.20
CA LEU A 71 -9.04 2.41 5.65
C LEU A 71 -7.87 1.43 5.58
N LEU A 72 -8.11 0.22 6.07
CA LEU A 72 -7.09 -0.83 6.11
C LEU A 72 -7.60 -2.05 5.31
N PRO A 73 -7.58 -1.97 3.97
CA PRO A 73 -7.93 -3.15 3.17
C PRO A 73 -6.81 -4.17 3.24
N VAL A 74 -7.19 -5.45 3.26
CA VAL A 74 -6.25 -6.57 3.17
C VAL A 74 -6.47 -7.24 1.82
N TYR A 75 -5.40 -7.39 1.06
CA TYR A 75 -5.44 -8.02 -0.24
C TYR A 75 -4.66 -9.33 -0.21
N ARG A 76 -5.25 -10.37 -0.77
CA ARG A 76 -4.49 -11.57 -1.08
C ARG A 76 -3.83 -11.31 -2.42
N VAL A 77 -2.50 -11.34 -2.44
CA VAL A 77 -1.72 -10.96 -3.60
C VAL A 77 -0.87 -12.14 -4.05
N ALA A 78 -0.91 -12.42 -5.34
CA ALA A 78 0.02 -13.36 -5.96
C ALA A 78 1.09 -12.54 -6.67
N PHE A 79 2.32 -12.61 -6.15
CA PHE A 79 3.50 -12.08 -6.81
C PHE A 79 4.20 -13.22 -7.56
N ALA A 80 5.12 -12.89 -8.45
CA ALA A 80 5.84 -13.90 -9.23
C ALA A 80 6.63 -14.87 -8.31
N GLN A 81 7.15 -14.40 -7.18
CA GLN A 81 7.99 -15.19 -6.29
C GLN A 81 7.27 -15.69 -5.04
N SER A 82 6.09 -15.14 -4.71
CA SER A 82 5.40 -15.52 -3.48
C SER A 82 3.94 -15.10 -3.53
N THR A 83 3.15 -15.69 -2.64
CA THR A 83 1.76 -15.30 -2.42
C THR A 83 1.61 -14.94 -0.93
N GLY A 84 0.81 -13.97 -0.63
CA GLY A 84 0.61 -13.58 0.76
C GLY A 84 -0.51 -12.57 0.93
N ASP A 85 -0.63 -12.09 2.15
CA ASP A 85 -1.64 -11.10 2.51
C ASP A 85 -0.94 -9.75 2.72
N LEU A 86 -1.35 -8.77 1.93
CA LEU A 86 -0.83 -7.41 2.01
C LEU A 86 -1.89 -6.50 2.59
N THR A 87 -1.60 -5.91 3.74
CA THR A 87 -2.44 -4.87 4.32
C THR A 87 -1.92 -3.52 3.88
N LEU A 88 -2.79 -2.75 3.26
CA LEU A 88 -2.49 -1.35 2.92
C LEU A 88 -3.26 -0.47 3.90
N THR A 89 -2.63 0.58 4.37
CA THR A 89 -3.29 1.58 5.21
C THR A 89 -3.37 2.87 4.42
N PHE A 90 -4.59 3.36 4.23
CA PHE A 90 -4.83 4.62 3.53
C PHE A 90 -5.42 5.64 4.49
N GLN A 91 -4.92 6.87 4.40
CA GLN A 91 -5.41 8.01 5.16
C GLN A 91 -6.23 8.89 4.23
N ASP A 92 -7.39 9.36 4.71
CA ASP A 92 -8.18 10.34 3.97
C ASP A 92 -7.50 11.71 4.11
N GLU A 93 -7.02 12.25 2.99
CA GLU A 93 -6.45 13.59 2.93
C GLU A 93 -7.16 14.38 1.84
N SER A 94 -7.98 15.33 2.25
CA SER A 94 -8.70 16.20 1.32
C SER A 94 -9.55 15.45 0.31
N GLY A 95 -10.17 14.37 0.75
CA GLY A 95 -11.02 13.53 -0.10
C GLY A 95 -10.29 12.50 -0.93
N GLU A 96 -8.98 12.40 -0.77
CA GLU A 96 -8.16 11.40 -1.48
C GLU A 96 -7.60 10.39 -0.49
N TRP A 97 -7.52 9.13 -0.91
CA TRP A 97 -6.91 8.08 -0.13
C TRP A 97 -5.41 8.07 -0.38
N LYS A 98 -4.64 8.43 0.64
CA LYS A 98 -3.18 8.50 0.56
C LYS A 98 -2.57 7.38 1.38
N LEU A 99 -1.55 6.72 0.84
CA LEU A 99 -0.88 5.61 1.52
C LEU A 99 -0.21 6.08 2.80
N PHE A 100 -0.55 5.45 3.91
CA PHE A 100 0.05 5.71 5.21
C PHE A 100 1.01 4.60 5.64
N GLY A 101 0.79 3.37 5.17
CA GLY A 101 1.66 2.25 5.50
C GLY A 101 1.25 0.98 4.77
N PHE A 102 2.06 -0.04 4.90
CA PHE A 102 1.77 -1.35 4.34
C PHE A 102 2.51 -2.43 5.12
N SER A 103 1.95 -3.64 5.09
CA SER A 103 2.53 -4.79 5.77
C SER A 103 2.22 -6.04 4.96
N PHE A 104 3.24 -6.84 4.64
CA PHE A 104 3.09 -8.04 3.84
C PHE A 104 3.44 -9.27 4.67
N LYS A 105 2.53 -10.26 4.68
CA LYS A 105 2.75 -11.56 5.32
C LYS A 105 2.72 -12.63 4.25
N PRO A 106 3.89 -13.18 3.87
CA PRO A 106 3.90 -14.26 2.89
C PRO A 106 3.22 -15.50 3.44
N ARG A 107 2.57 -16.23 2.56
CA ARG A 107 1.96 -17.52 2.89
C ARG A 107 2.94 -18.62 2.51
N SER A 108 3.11 -19.54 3.44
CA SER A 108 3.98 -20.69 3.21
C SER A 108 3.24 -21.82 2.52
#